data_dcb5d0ee2084263efadeb2f9e96b7e68
#
_entry.id   dcb5d0ee2084263efadeb2f9e96b7e68
#
_cell.length_a   1.000
_cell.length_b   1.000
_cell.length_c   1.000
_cell.angle_alpha   90.00
_cell.angle_beta   90.00
_cell.angle_gamma   90.00
#
_symmetry.space_group_name_H-M   'P 1'
#
loop_
_entity.id
_entity.type
_entity.pdbx_description
1 polymer ?
#
loop_
_entity_poly.entity_id
_entity_poly.type
_entity_poly.pdbx_seq_one_letter_code
_entity_poly.pdbx_strand_id
1 'polypeptide(L)'
;MALIIAIGIMSVLTLTTVSVVSYSNSNGRQAYRSDAAQVAFGLAEAGLNNAAAVLNTVGNPDYDDSGGNALDPTLLTASGSNAHPCPGGGTCYRASYEKGDAYWTGSLNSTTSTWTIQAWGVVRNPNGDAYADVVRTVSAQITIASSPVQPPNATAWNYMLATGKSNATTCDMDLWNSVIIDSPLYVSGNLCLRNSTKIIEPDAKAPVSVVVQGKLAVIGSQAKVGESSTQPVSEVGAKGGCVTNISNAGTTCSASTHRVYTRKLITAPPEVTPPEPSWDYWYEKANPGPKHPCNPVSATPVLDNDGVLLATGNGSAGTINLTPSTSYSCIGKDAWGRTVGQISWNNTTKTLTVAGTIYIDGNVTIENQAANLYVGSATLYLTGVFRMSGGSTRLCGKRTASGSDCDFTNWKPNEVLLIIIARGNDGSGNSVFFQNSVQFQGGFMAKEAINLGQTSINEGPMIAKTIRLEQSTRVKPLPYIDTLPPGTPGLDPNTYAQPTKPLYTGSG
;
A
#
# COMPACT_ATOMS: atom_id res chain seq x y z
N MET A 1 79.27 52.04 22.75
CA MET A 1 77.94 51.75 23.31
C MET A 1 76.82 51.96 22.33
N ALA A 2 76.70 53.06 21.63
CA ALA A 2 75.61 53.33 20.69
C ALA A 2 75.41 52.23 19.56
N LEU A 3 76.50 51.72 19.03
CA LEU A 3 76.47 50.70 17.97
C LEU A 3 75.86 49.38 18.47
N ILE A 4 76.15 48.94 19.65
CA ILE A 4 75.63 47.69 20.22
C ILE A 4 74.13 47.81 20.52
N ILE A 5 73.70 48.96 20.98
CA ILE A 5 72.28 49.25 21.20
C ILE A 5 71.48 49.25 19.87
N ALA A 6 72.08 49.88 18.83
CA ALA A 6 71.45 49.93 17.51
C ALA A 6 71.32 48.51 16.89
N ILE A 7 72.33 47.65 17.03
CA ILE A 7 72.31 46.27 16.59
C ILE A 7 71.23 45.47 17.37
N GLY A 8 71.19 45.69 18.72
CA GLY A 8 70.18 45.05 19.55
C GLY A 8 68.77 45.44 19.18
N ILE A 9 68.51 46.75 18.93
CA ILE A 9 67.19 47.21 18.52
C ILE A 9 66.80 46.65 17.09
N MET A 10 67.78 46.66 16.16
CA MET A 10 67.51 46.05 14.81
C MET A 10 67.21 44.54 14.89
N SER A 11 67.92 43.80 15.76
CA SER A 11 67.68 42.39 15.93
C SER A 11 66.30 42.10 16.53
N VAL A 12 65.81 42.88 17.47
CA VAL A 12 64.48 42.74 18.07
C VAL A 12 63.43 43.12 17.05
N LEU A 13 63.63 44.20 16.31
CA LEU A 13 62.65 44.61 15.20
C LEU A 13 62.57 43.60 14.10
N THR A 14 63.68 42.99 13.66
CA THR A 14 63.63 41.91 12.65
C THR A 14 62.96 40.66 13.19
N LEU A 15 63.20 40.23 14.43
CA LEU A 15 62.52 39.08 15.02
C LEU A 15 61.01 39.32 15.19
N THR A 16 60.61 40.50 15.60
CA THR A 16 59.18 40.84 15.73
C THR A 16 58.49 40.90 14.38
N THR A 17 59.12 41.51 13.37
CA THR A 17 58.57 41.54 12.01
C THR A 17 58.42 40.15 11.37
N VAL A 18 59.46 39.29 11.54
CA VAL A 18 59.38 37.88 11.06
C VAL A 18 58.30 37.11 11.78
N SER A 19 58.14 37.30 13.08
CA SER A 19 57.11 36.63 13.87
C SER A 19 55.70 37.08 13.46
N VAL A 20 55.48 38.38 13.27
CA VAL A 20 54.18 38.95 12.83
C VAL A 20 53.85 38.48 11.41
N VAL A 21 54.79 38.48 10.48
CA VAL A 21 54.59 38.01 9.11
C VAL A 21 54.30 36.50 9.08
N SER A 22 55.01 35.69 9.87
CA SER A 22 54.75 34.26 10.01
C SER A 22 53.37 33.98 10.58
N TYR A 23 52.98 34.70 11.63
CA TYR A 23 51.64 34.58 12.23
C TYR A 23 50.54 35.01 11.28
N SER A 24 50.71 36.13 10.57
CA SER A 24 49.77 36.62 9.56
C SER A 24 49.59 35.63 8.41
N ASN A 25 50.70 35.06 7.90
CA ASN A 25 50.64 34.03 6.85
C ASN A 25 49.98 32.75 7.34
N SER A 26 50.25 32.33 8.59
CA SER A 26 49.59 31.17 9.17
C SER A 26 48.09 31.35 9.31
N ASN A 27 47.65 32.50 9.81
CA ASN A 27 46.23 32.85 9.93
C ASN A 27 45.54 32.95 8.55
N GLY A 28 46.21 33.57 7.56
CA GLY A 28 45.74 33.63 6.19
C GLY A 28 45.52 32.24 5.59
N ARG A 29 46.47 31.34 5.76
CA ARG A 29 46.37 29.95 5.29
C ARG A 29 45.24 29.20 5.98
N GLN A 30 45.03 29.39 7.28
CA GLN A 30 43.89 28.80 8.00
C GLN A 30 42.56 29.34 7.53
N ALA A 31 42.44 30.64 7.27
CA ALA A 31 41.23 31.25 6.74
C ALA A 31 40.88 30.70 5.36
N TYR A 32 41.84 30.62 4.45
CA TYR A 32 41.61 30.02 3.10
C TYR A 32 41.22 28.54 3.15
N ARG A 33 41.82 27.79 4.10
CA ARG A 33 41.45 26.36 4.27
C ARG A 33 40.07 26.20 4.87
N SER A 34 39.67 27.10 5.77
CA SER A 34 38.29 27.12 6.30
C SER A 34 37.26 27.42 5.24
N ASP A 35 37.53 28.42 4.36
CA ASP A 35 36.68 28.75 3.25
C ASP A 35 36.57 27.57 2.25
N ALA A 36 37.70 26.98 1.89
CA ALA A 36 37.70 25.77 1.06
C ALA A 36 36.93 24.59 1.67
N ALA A 37 36.96 24.46 3.00
CA ALA A 37 36.22 23.42 3.71
C ALA A 37 34.69 23.68 3.69
N GLN A 38 34.27 24.94 3.78
CA GLN A 38 32.84 25.30 3.62
C GLN A 38 32.35 25.06 2.19
N VAL A 39 33.16 25.41 1.18
CA VAL A 39 32.84 25.12 -0.21
C VAL A 39 32.77 23.62 -0.45
N ALA A 40 33.70 22.84 0.07
CA ALA A 40 33.68 21.39 -0.04
C ALA A 40 32.45 20.77 0.65
N PHE A 41 32.02 21.33 1.78
CA PHE A 41 30.78 20.90 2.45
C PHE A 41 29.55 21.18 1.55
N GLY A 42 29.43 22.38 0.99
CA GLY A 42 28.34 22.72 0.06
C GLY A 42 28.33 21.83 -1.20
N LEU A 43 29.51 21.43 -1.71
CA LEU A 43 29.61 20.48 -2.82
C LEU A 43 29.18 19.06 -2.40
N ALA A 44 29.49 18.62 -1.19
CA ALA A 44 29.00 17.35 -0.67
C ALA A 44 27.45 17.35 -0.53
N GLU A 45 26.86 18.44 -0.05
CA GLU A 45 25.41 18.61 -0.04
C GLU A 45 24.80 18.62 -1.45
N ALA A 46 25.46 19.25 -2.42
CA ALA A 46 25.03 19.20 -3.82
C ALA A 46 25.05 17.76 -4.38
N GLY A 47 26.07 16.98 -4.06
CA GLY A 47 26.12 15.56 -4.41
C GLY A 47 24.98 14.75 -3.80
N LEU A 48 24.66 14.99 -2.53
CA LEU A 48 23.54 14.37 -1.84
C LEU A 48 22.20 14.75 -2.50
N ASN A 49 22.02 16.03 -2.85
CA ASN A 49 20.82 16.51 -3.53
C ASN A 49 20.68 15.90 -4.93
N ASN A 50 21.78 15.70 -5.66
CA ASN A 50 21.76 15.01 -6.95
C ASN A 50 21.32 13.55 -6.79
N ALA A 51 21.84 12.84 -5.80
CA ALA A 51 21.39 11.48 -5.50
C ALA A 51 19.90 11.42 -5.13
N ALA A 52 19.44 12.35 -4.30
CA ALA A 52 18.03 12.45 -3.92
C ALA A 52 17.14 12.81 -5.15
N ALA A 53 17.61 13.66 -6.04
CA ALA A 53 16.91 13.99 -7.28
C ALA A 53 16.76 12.76 -8.19
N VAL A 54 17.79 11.93 -8.31
CA VAL A 54 17.71 10.66 -9.06
C VAL A 54 16.62 9.76 -8.46
N LEU A 55 16.59 9.60 -7.13
CA LEU A 55 15.56 8.78 -6.48
C LEU A 55 14.15 9.35 -6.64
N ASN A 56 14.01 10.67 -6.71
CA ASN A 56 12.72 11.34 -6.91
C ASN A 56 12.24 11.31 -8.37
N THR A 57 13.16 11.35 -9.35
CA THR A 57 12.80 11.38 -10.78
C THR A 57 12.42 10.00 -11.30
N VAL A 58 13.08 8.96 -10.85
CA VAL A 58 12.84 7.58 -11.29
C VAL A 58 11.44 7.05 -10.90
N GLY A 59 10.74 7.71 -10.00
CA GLY A 59 9.35 7.39 -9.66
C GLY A 59 8.30 8.29 -10.34
N ASN A 60 8.71 9.20 -11.22
CA ASN A 60 7.79 10.16 -11.83
C ASN A 60 7.62 9.84 -13.33
N PRO A 61 6.43 9.35 -13.75
CA PRO A 61 6.15 9.01 -15.15
C PRO A 61 6.27 10.22 -16.12
N ASP A 62 6.25 11.46 -15.61
CA ASP A 62 6.43 12.66 -16.43
C ASP A 62 7.90 12.89 -16.85
N TYR A 63 8.85 12.16 -16.27
CA TYR A 63 10.30 12.35 -16.50
C TYR A 63 11.05 11.11 -17.00
N ASP A 64 10.46 9.93 -16.94
CA ASP A 64 11.15 8.70 -17.33
C ASP A 64 10.23 7.71 -18.03
N ASP A 65 10.38 7.64 -19.37
CA ASP A 65 9.72 6.64 -20.23
C ASP A 65 10.25 5.20 -19.98
N SER A 66 11.31 5.03 -19.19
CA SER A 66 11.97 3.75 -18.97
C SER A 66 11.40 2.94 -17.81
N GLY A 67 10.47 3.49 -17.04
CA GLY A 67 9.79 2.78 -15.94
C GLY A 67 10.71 2.42 -14.77
N GLY A 68 11.71 3.25 -14.49
CA GLY A 68 12.68 3.03 -13.41
C GLY A 68 12.01 2.94 -12.02
N ASN A 69 12.64 2.20 -11.12
CA ASN A 69 12.15 1.95 -9.76
C ASN A 69 13.14 2.50 -8.73
N ALA A 70 12.70 3.38 -7.84
CA ALA A 70 13.51 3.94 -6.75
C ALA A 70 14.08 2.86 -5.79
N LEU A 71 13.62 1.62 -5.88
CA LEU A 71 14.16 0.44 -5.19
C LEU A 71 15.14 -0.38 -6.04
N ASP A 72 15.58 0.12 -7.19
CA ASP A 72 16.63 -0.52 -7.98
C ASP A 72 18.01 -0.28 -7.32
N PRO A 73 18.69 -1.32 -6.79
CA PRO A 73 19.96 -1.16 -6.09
C PRO A 73 21.11 -0.64 -6.98
N THR A 74 20.94 -0.64 -8.30
CA THR A 74 21.95 -0.14 -9.25
C THR A 74 21.85 1.36 -9.51
N LEU A 75 20.75 2.00 -9.12
CA LEU A 75 20.42 3.38 -9.46
C LEU A 75 21.45 4.41 -9.02
N LEU A 76 22.02 4.24 -7.83
CA LEU A 76 23.07 5.08 -7.29
C LEU A 76 24.44 4.40 -7.30
N THR A 77 24.60 3.35 -8.10
CA THR A 77 25.88 2.67 -8.33
C THR A 77 26.42 3.09 -9.69
N ALA A 78 27.45 3.92 -9.70
CA ALA A 78 28.03 4.42 -10.95
C ALA A 78 28.70 3.29 -11.75
N SER A 79 28.41 3.22 -13.03
CA SER A 79 28.97 2.23 -13.96
C SER A 79 29.33 2.84 -15.32
N GLY A 80 30.18 2.17 -16.07
CA GLY A 80 30.57 2.60 -17.42
C GLY A 80 31.30 3.97 -17.44
N SER A 81 30.92 4.84 -18.36
CA SER A 81 31.47 6.19 -18.50
C SER A 81 31.19 7.15 -17.37
N ASN A 82 30.20 6.86 -16.53
CA ASN A 82 29.81 7.66 -15.39
C ASN A 82 30.51 7.24 -14.09
N ALA A 83 31.35 6.20 -14.15
CA ALA A 83 32.07 5.70 -13.00
C ALA A 83 33.36 6.48 -12.76
N HIS A 84 33.45 7.14 -11.62
CA HIS A 84 34.64 7.87 -11.15
C HIS A 84 35.12 7.30 -9.82
N PRO A 85 36.43 7.33 -9.54
CA PRO A 85 36.92 6.93 -8.23
C PRO A 85 36.35 7.84 -7.13
N CYS A 86 35.80 7.24 -6.08
CA CYS A 86 35.35 8.03 -4.91
C CYS A 86 36.54 8.49 -4.09
N PRO A 87 36.50 9.67 -3.46
CA PRO A 87 37.50 10.10 -2.50
C PRO A 87 37.66 9.16 -1.30
N GLY A 88 36.57 8.44 -0.95
CA GLY A 88 36.55 7.43 0.12
C GLY A 88 36.83 5.99 -0.34
N GLY A 89 37.15 5.77 -1.61
CA GLY A 89 37.29 4.45 -2.23
C GLY A 89 36.02 3.96 -2.91
N GLY A 90 36.16 3.04 -3.88
CA GLY A 90 35.04 2.56 -4.70
C GLY A 90 34.71 3.46 -5.89
N THR A 91 33.49 3.34 -6.43
CA THR A 91 33.01 4.03 -7.63
C THR A 91 31.87 4.97 -7.32
N CYS A 92 31.93 6.20 -7.84
CA CYS A 92 30.96 7.27 -7.62
C CYS A 92 30.48 7.89 -8.91
N TYR A 93 29.31 8.52 -8.88
CA TYR A 93 28.93 9.58 -9.80
C TYR A 93 29.73 10.84 -9.48
N ARG A 94 29.95 11.70 -10.47
CA ARG A 94 30.65 12.97 -10.33
C ARG A 94 29.90 14.08 -11.06
N ALA A 95 29.80 15.23 -10.41
CA ALA A 95 29.39 16.48 -11.02
C ALA A 95 30.49 17.54 -10.76
N SER A 96 30.94 18.20 -11.82
CA SER A 96 31.96 19.26 -11.72
C SER A 96 31.31 20.61 -11.63
N TYR A 97 31.76 21.43 -10.69
CA TYR A 97 31.33 22.80 -10.46
C TYR A 97 32.53 23.74 -10.55
N GLU A 98 32.30 25.05 -10.67
CA GLU A 98 33.35 26.05 -10.81
C GLU A 98 34.42 25.97 -9.71
N LYS A 99 34.04 25.63 -8.47
CA LYS A 99 34.92 25.63 -7.30
C LYS A 99 35.40 24.24 -6.88
N GLY A 100 35.01 23.16 -7.58
CA GLY A 100 35.39 21.80 -7.25
C GLY A 100 34.40 20.76 -7.75
N ASP A 101 34.52 19.56 -7.22
CA ASP A 101 33.73 18.42 -7.66
C ASP A 101 32.85 17.88 -6.53
N ALA A 102 31.64 17.47 -6.86
CA ALA A 102 30.76 16.69 -6.03
C ALA A 102 30.79 15.23 -6.49
N TYR A 103 30.93 14.31 -5.55
CA TYR A 103 30.85 12.87 -5.77
C TYR A 103 29.75 12.28 -4.94
N TRP A 104 29.05 11.24 -5.42
CA TRP A 104 28.07 10.51 -4.61
C TRP A 104 27.93 9.06 -5.04
N THR A 105 27.54 8.24 -4.11
CA THR A 105 27.14 6.85 -4.31
C THR A 105 26.10 6.48 -3.27
N GLY A 106 25.34 5.40 -3.52
CA GLY A 106 24.34 4.91 -2.60
C GLY A 106 24.28 3.39 -2.56
N SER A 107 23.85 2.86 -1.43
CA SER A 107 23.57 1.45 -1.23
C SER A 107 22.14 1.26 -0.68
N LEU A 108 21.39 0.34 -1.28
CA LEU A 108 20.03 0.02 -0.85
C LEU A 108 20.03 -1.15 0.13
N ASN A 109 19.46 -0.95 1.30
CA ASN A 109 19.03 -2.04 2.15
C ASN A 109 17.62 -2.48 1.71
N SER A 110 17.52 -3.57 0.97
CA SER A 110 16.26 -4.08 0.41
C SER A 110 15.28 -4.57 1.48
N THR A 111 15.76 -4.94 2.68
CA THR A 111 14.89 -5.38 3.79
C THR A 111 14.13 -4.21 4.41
N THR A 112 14.76 -3.05 4.53
CA THR A 112 14.16 -1.86 5.13
C THR A 112 13.73 -0.83 4.09
N SER A 113 13.93 -1.11 2.80
CA SER A 113 13.70 -0.16 1.69
C SER A 113 14.39 1.19 1.92
N THR A 114 15.61 1.17 2.50
CA THR A 114 16.32 2.37 2.90
C THR A 114 17.62 2.50 2.12
N TRP A 115 17.78 3.61 1.44
CA TRP A 115 19.04 4.02 0.82
C TRP A 115 19.95 4.67 1.85
N THR A 116 21.19 4.23 1.89
CA THR A 116 22.28 4.96 2.56
C THR A 116 23.13 5.62 1.48
N ILE A 117 23.12 6.94 1.46
CA ILE A 117 23.83 7.76 0.48
C ILE A 117 25.05 8.37 1.14
N GLN A 118 26.20 8.31 0.47
CA GLN A 118 27.39 9.05 0.83
C GLN A 118 27.76 10.01 -0.30
N ALA A 119 28.07 11.23 0.08
CA ALA A 119 28.51 12.26 -0.86
C ALA A 119 29.76 12.98 -0.36
N TRP A 120 30.63 13.32 -1.28
CA TRP A 120 31.89 14.01 -1.01
C TRP A 120 31.97 15.27 -1.87
N GLY A 121 32.38 16.35 -1.24
CA GLY A 121 32.79 17.55 -1.94
C GLY A 121 34.33 17.65 -1.91
N VAL A 122 34.90 17.89 -3.05
CA VAL A 122 36.37 17.98 -3.25
C VAL A 122 36.70 19.34 -3.80
N VAL A 123 37.53 20.10 -3.08
CA VAL A 123 38.02 21.41 -3.48
C VAL A 123 39.53 21.38 -3.50
N ARG A 124 40.14 21.92 -4.54
CA ARG A 124 41.60 22.05 -4.63
C ARG A 124 42.14 22.83 -3.40
N ASN A 125 43.21 22.36 -2.83
CA ASN A 125 43.79 23.04 -1.69
C ASN A 125 44.30 24.42 -2.08
N PRO A 126 43.85 25.51 -1.43
CA PRO A 126 44.25 26.87 -1.77
C PRO A 126 45.73 27.16 -1.47
N ASN A 127 46.38 26.30 -0.68
CA ASN A 127 47.82 26.42 -0.39
C ASN A 127 48.73 25.81 -1.47
N GLY A 128 48.17 25.32 -2.56
CA GLY A 128 48.88 24.81 -3.75
C GLY A 128 48.90 23.30 -3.87
N ASP A 129 49.36 22.79 -5.02
CA ASP A 129 49.28 21.37 -5.41
C ASP A 129 50.19 20.43 -4.56
N ALA A 130 51.06 20.98 -3.72
CA ALA A 130 51.86 20.20 -2.80
C ALA A 130 51.05 19.66 -1.60
N TYR A 131 49.82 20.11 -1.43
CA TYR A 131 48.93 19.71 -0.35
C TYR A 131 47.72 18.95 -0.90
N ALA A 132 47.26 17.94 -0.16
CA ALA A 132 46.09 17.20 -0.51
C ALA A 132 44.84 18.09 -0.60
N ASP A 133 43.96 17.79 -1.53
CA ASP A 133 42.67 18.47 -1.68
C ASP A 133 41.83 18.48 -0.39
N VAL A 134 41.02 19.49 -0.24
CA VAL A 134 40.09 19.59 0.88
C VAL A 134 38.86 18.77 0.56
N VAL A 135 38.61 17.71 1.34
CA VAL A 135 37.47 16.82 1.18
C VAL A 135 36.55 16.94 2.37
N ARG A 136 35.26 17.02 2.12
CA ARG A 136 34.18 16.91 3.12
C ARG A 136 33.21 15.84 2.71
N THR A 137 32.68 15.12 3.71
CA THR A 137 31.75 14.02 3.50
C THR A 137 30.43 14.31 4.22
N VAL A 138 29.32 14.03 3.53
CA VAL A 138 27.99 14.05 4.10
C VAL A 138 27.34 12.71 3.81
N SER A 139 26.60 12.17 4.77
CA SER A 139 25.79 10.96 4.56
C SER A 139 24.33 11.21 4.93
N ALA A 140 23.44 10.55 4.24
CA ALA A 140 22.02 10.57 4.53
C ALA A 140 21.39 9.20 4.35
N GLN A 141 20.31 8.94 5.08
CA GLN A 141 19.43 7.80 4.86
C GLN A 141 18.10 8.29 4.29
N ILE A 142 17.69 7.69 3.19
CA ILE A 142 16.40 7.95 2.55
C ILE A 142 15.62 6.64 2.52
N THR A 143 14.55 6.56 3.29
CA THR A 143 13.63 5.42 3.22
C THR A 143 12.67 5.63 2.06
N ILE A 144 12.57 4.65 1.19
CA ILE A 144 11.57 4.63 0.13
C ILE A 144 10.30 4.07 0.76
N ALA A 145 9.38 4.95 1.09
CA ALA A 145 8.05 4.53 1.49
C ALA A 145 7.23 4.17 0.26
N SER A 146 6.66 2.98 0.24
CA SER A 146 5.53 2.71 -0.64
C SER A 146 4.32 3.45 -0.08
N SER A 147 4.26 4.74 -0.28
CA SER A 147 3.00 5.47 -0.08
C SER A 147 2.21 5.31 -1.36
N PRO A 148 1.14 4.53 -1.37
CA PRO A 148 0.19 4.63 -2.45
C PRO A 148 -0.37 6.05 -2.40
N VAL A 149 -0.10 6.83 -3.43
CA VAL A 149 -0.91 8.02 -3.69
C VAL A 149 -2.32 7.48 -3.82
N GLN A 150 -3.19 7.83 -2.88
CA GLN A 150 -4.56 7.35 -2.88
C GLN A 150 -5.25 7.98 -4.11
N PRO A 151 -5.52 7.21 -5.17
CA PRO A 151 -6.14 7.76 -6.36
C PRO A 151 -7.58 8.14 -6.04
N PRO A 152 -8.19 9.03 -6.85
CA PRO A 152 -9.55 9.52 -6.62
C PRO A 152 -10.61 8.41 -6.51
N ASN A 153 -10.31 7.18 -6.97
CA ASN A 153 -11.22 6.02 -6.92
C ASN A 153 -11.03 5.12 -5.68
N ALA A 154 -10.09 5.41 -4.79
CA ALA A 154 -9.91 4.64 -3.56
C ALA A 154 -11.10 4.75 -2.59
N THR A 155 -11.93 5.77 -2.76
CA THR A 155 -13.17 5.95 -1.98
C THR A 155 -14.11 4.74 -2.07
N ALA A 156 -14.09 3.98 -3.17
CA ALA A 156 -14.91 2.77 -3.32
C ALA A 156 -14.54 1.68 -2.31
N TRP A 157 -13.28 1.61 -1.90
CA TRP A 157 -12.80 0.66 -0.89
C TRP A 157 -13.21 0.99 0.54
N ASN A 158 -13.87 2.13 0.76
CA ASN A 158 -14.44 2.50 2.05
C ASN A 158 -15.90 2.04 2.19
N TYR A 159 -16.43 1.25 1.25
CA TYR A 159 -17.81 0.81 1.24
C TYR A 159 -17.96 -0.69 1.03
N MET A 160 -19.07 -1.22 1.50
CA MET A 160 -19.71 -2.37 0.88
C MET A 160 -20.48 -1.82 -0.34
N LEU A 161 -20.00 -2.08 -1.55
CA LEU A 161 -20.43 -1.44 -2.79
C LEU A 161 -21.09 -2.42 -3.75
N ALA A 162 -22.39 -2.29 -3.99
CA ALA A 162 -23.13 -3.03 -5.00
C ALA A 162 -23.36 -2.15 -6.24
N THR A 163 -22.82 -2.57 -7.41
CA THR A 163 -22.85 -1.78 -8.65
C THR A 163 -24.00 -2.12 -9.56
N GLY A 164 -24.70 -3.25 -9.32
CA GLY A 164 -25.82 -3.70 -10.13
C GLY A 164 -26.97 -2.72 -10.10
N LYS A 165 -27.57 -2.53 -11.26
CA LYS A 165 -28.71 -1.63 -11.44
C LYS A 165 -29.69 -2.29 -12.41
N SER A 166 -30.89 -2.54 -11.94
CA SER A 166 -32.00 -3.10 -12.72
C SER A 166 -33.19 -2.13 -12.82
N ASN A 167 -34.39 -2.62 -12.83
CA ASN A 167 -35.57 -1.80 -13.00
C ASN A 167 -35.97 -1.07 -11.70
N ALA A 168 -36.76 0.01 -11.84
CA ALA A 168 -37.24 0.83 -10.74
C ALA A 168 -38.08 0.11 -9.67
N THR A 169 -38.54 -1.13 -9.96
CA THR A 169 -39.35 -1.96 -9.06
C THR A 169 -38.67 -3.24 -8.61
N THR A 170 -37.38 -3.42 -8.93
CA THR A 170 -36.59 -4.58 -8.53
C THR A 170 -35.58 -4.22 -7.49
N CYS A 171 -35.38 -5.06 -6.48
CA CYS A 171 -34.31 -4.90 -5.52
C CYS A 171 -32.99 -5.35 -6.14
N ASP A 172 -32.03 -4.46 -6.29
CA ASP A 172 -30.69 -4.77 -6.78
C ASP A 172 -29.81 -5.37 -5.69
N MET A 173 -30.03 -4.91 -4.47
CA MET A 173 -29.52 -5.53 -3.27
C MET A 173 -30.69 -5.85 -2.34
N ASP A 174 -30.97 -7.13 -2.13
CA ASP A 174 -32.11 -7.60 -1.33
C ASP A 174 -31.61 -8.36 -0.08
N LEU A 175 -31.86 -7.82 1.08
CA LEU A 175 -31.34 -8.31 2.35
C LEU A 175 -32.48 -8.87 3.19
N TRP A 176 -32.32 -10.12 3.64
CA TRP A 176 -33.36 -10.89 4.32
C TRP A 176 -32.87 -11.43 5.68
N ASN A 177 -33.83 -11.78 6.53
CA ASN A 177 -33.64 -12.69 7.66
C ASN A 177 -32.49 -12.38 8.61
N SER A 178 -32.62 -11.30 9.37
CA SER A 178 -31.70 -10.97 10.47
C SER A 178 -30.25 -10.64 10.02
N VAL A 179 -30.06 -10.20 8.79
CA VAL A 179 -28.78 -9.65 8.36
C VAL A 179 -28.48 -8.35 9.12
N ILE A 180 -27.25 -8.20 9.58
CA ILE A 180 -26.77 -6.99 10.24
C ILE A 180 -25.59 -6.42 9.47
N ILE A 181 -25.69 -5.14 9.09
CA ILE A 181 -24.61 -4.40 8.44
C ILE A 181 -24.17 -3.28 9.37
N ASP A 182 -22.93 -3.33 9.82
CA ASP A 182 -22.28 -2.34 10.68
C ASP A 182 -21.26 -1.50 9.88
N SER A 183 -21.35 -1.46 8.55
CA SER A 183 -20.37 -0.89 7.62
C SER A 183 -21.00 0.14 6.70
N PRO A 184 -20.26 1.13 6.18
CA PRO A 184 -20.72 2.00 5.12
C PRO A 184 -21.19 1.21 3.89
N LEU A 185 -22.35 1.60 3.35
CA LEU A 185 -22.99 0.90 2.24
C LEU A 185 -23.27 1.84 1.08
N TYR A 186 -22.88 1.42 -0.13
CA TYR A 186 -23.25 2.08 -1.37
C TYR A 186 -23.97 1.11 -2.31
N VAL A 187 -25.11 1.51 -2.86
CA VAL A 187 -25.88 0.73 -3.82
C VAL A 187 -26.20 1.60 -5.03
N SER A 188 -25.73 1.21 -6.20
CA SER A 188 -26.02 1.93 -7.48
C SER A 188 -27.47 1.81 -7.94
N GLY A 189 -28.18 0.78 -7.49
CA GLY A 189 -29.60 0.51 -7.76
C GLY A 189 -30.48 0.69 -6.54
N ASN A 190 -31.45 -0.20 -6.39
CA ASN A 190 -32.40 -0.20 -5.29
C ASN A 190 -31.93 -1.12 -4.16
N LEU A 191 -32.03 -0.65 -2.92
CA LEU A 191 -31.76 -1.42 -1.71
C LEU A 191 -33.05 -1.80 -1.03
N CYS A 192 -33.26 -3.09 -0.78
CA CYS A 192 -34.38 -3.60 -0.01
C CYS A 192 -33.91 -4.25 1.31
N LEU A 193 -34.46 -3.80 2.40
CA LEU A 193 -34.29 -4.39 3.71
C LEU A 193 -35.60 -5.07 4.13
N ARG A 194 -35.53 -6.37 4.39
CA ARG A 194 -36.73 -7.17 4.73
C ARG A 194 -36.63 -7.84 6.07
N ASN A 195 -37.79 -8.19 6.62
CA ASN A 195 -37.92 -8.88 7.90
C ASN A 195 -37.18 -8.14 9.04
N SER A 196 -36.18 -8.76 9.67
CA SER A 196 -35.42 -8.21 10.79
C SER A 196 -34.01 -7.71 10.40
N THR A 197 -33.83 -7.40 9.13
CA THR A 197 -32.55 -6.84 8.62
C THR A 197 -32.30 -5.44 9.17
N LYS A 198 -31.06 -5.18 9.57
CA LYS A 198 -30.66 -3.91 10.15
C LYS A 198 -29.38 -3.39 9.52
N ILE A 199 -29.32 -2.08 9.29
CA ILE A 199 -28.07 -1.35 9.08
C ILE A 199 -27.90 -0.47 10.30
N ILE A 200 -26.84 -0.68 11.09
CA ILE A 200 -26.64 -0.01 12.38
C ILE A 200 -25.24 0.57 12.50
N GLU A 201 -25.08 1.52 13.39
CA GLU A 201 -23.81 2.12 13.76
C GLU A 201 -23.53 1.80 15.24
N PRO A 202 -22.79 0.70 15.50
CA PRO A 202 -22.58 0.25 16.89
C PRO A 202 -21.57 1.11 17.64
N ASP A 203 -20.68 1.82 16.92
CA ASP A 203 -19.65 2.69 17.48
C ASP A 203 -19.58 4.01 16.70
N ALA A 204 -19.66 5.14 17.40
CA ALA A 204 -19.51 6.46 16.80
C ALA A 204 -18.13 6.70 16.14
N LYS A 205 -17.12 5.88 16.46
CA LYS A 205 -15.79 5.93 15.84
C LYS A 205 -15.75 5.30 14.44
N ALA A 206 -16.77 4.50 14.08
CA ALA A 206 -16.92 3.89 12.77
C ALA A 206 -18.25 4.36 12.15
N PRO A 207 -18.31 5.58 11.59
CA PRO A 207 -19.55 6.16 11.07
C PRO A 207 -20.10 5.32 9.91
N VAL A 208 -21.40 5.03 9.95
CA VAL A 208 -22.10 4.30 8.90
C VAL A 208 -22.86 5.28 8.01
N SER A 209 -22.48 5.32 6.75
CA SER A 209 -23.15 6.05 5.69
C SER A 209 -23.90 5.08 4.77
N VAL A 210 -25.16 5.33 4.50
CA VAL A 210 -26.00 4.53 3.59
C VAL A 210 -26.34 5.37 2.37
N VAL A 211 -25.73 5.05 1.24
CA VAL A 211 -25.90 5.77 -0.04
C VAL A 211 -26.57 4.86 -1.06
N VAL A 212 -27.73 5.25 -1.55
CA VAL A 212 -28.55 4.49 -2.51
C VAL A 212 -28.89 5.40 -3.69
N GLN A 213 -28.44 5.05 -4.89
CA GLN A 213 -28.76 5.81 -6.11
C GLN A 213 -30.18 5.52 -6.64
N GLY A 214 -30.78 4.41 -6.23
CA GLY A 214 -32.18 4.08 -6.44
C GLY A 214 -33.05 4.39 -5.22
N LYS A 215 -34.03 3.52 -4.97
CA LYS A 215 -34.93 3.58 -3.81
C LYS A 215 -34.35 2.79 -2.63
N LEU A 216 -34.56 3.31 -1.43
CA LEU A 216 -34.34 2.56 -0.18
C LEU A 216 -35.69 2.02 0.31
N ALA A 217 -35.92 0.72 0.16
CA ALA A 217 -37.13 0.04 0.56
C ALA A 217 -36.91 -0.64 1.93
N VAL A 218 -37.63 -0.18 2.96
CA VAL A 218 -37.61 -0.79 4.29
C VAL A 218 -38.92 -1.53 4.50
N ILE A 219 -38.89 -2.85 4.28
CA ILE A 219 -40.07 -3.72 4.14
C ILE A 219 -40.20 -4.63 5.38
N GLY A 220 -41.35 -4.66 5.99
CA GLY A 220 -41.60 -5.45 7.19
C GLY A 220 -41.36 -4.67 8.50
N SER A 221 -41.90 -5.17 9.60
CA SER A 221 -42.02 -4.41 10.87
C SER A 221 -40.73 -4.27 11.67
N GLN A 222 -39.72 -5.11 11.38
CA GLN A 222 -38.46 -5.16 12.13
C GLN A 222 -37.26 -4.62 11.33
N ALA A 223 -37.39 -4.46 10.00
CA ALA A 223 -36.34 -3.91 9.15
C ALA A 223 -36.14 -2.42 9.47
N LYS A 224 -34.88 -1.97 9.54
CA LYS A 224 -34.56 -0.57 9.85
C LYS A 224 -33.16 -0.15 9.44
N VAL A 225 -32.97 1.15 9.31
CA VAL A 225 -31.68 1.84 9.20
C VAL A 225 -31.52 2.71 10.43
N GLY A 226 -30.43 2.51 11.18
CA GLY A 226 -30.28 3.00 12.55
C GLY A 226 -31.07 2.14 13.55
N GLU A 227 -30.55 1.97 14.76
CA GLU A 227 -31.24 1.16 15.77
C GLU A 227 -32.46 1.89 16.36
N SER A 228 -32.35 3.20 16.58
CA SER A 228 -33.38 4.07 17.12
C SER A 228 -33.03 5.54 16.88
N SER A 229 -33.92 6.44 17.33
CA SER A 229 -33.64 7.89 17.33
C SER A 229 -32.46 8.29 18.24
N THR A 230 -32.12 7.47 19.23
CA THR A 230 -30.95 7.67 20.12
C THR A 230 -29.69 6.98 19.61
N GLN A 231 -29.82 6.06 18.67
CA GLN A 231 -28.74 5.34 18.04
C GLN A 231 -28.89 5.35 16.49
N PRO A 232 -28.89 6.54 15.89
CA PRO A 232 -29.04 6.69 14.46
C PRO A 232 -27.71 6.35 13.75
N VAL A 233 -27.77 6.03 12.44
CA VAL A 233 -26.60 6.04 11.58
C VAL A 233 -26.16 7.47 11.26
N SER A 234 -24.93 7.66 10.83
CA SER A 234 -24.35 8.96 10.50
C SER A 234 -25.11 9.65 9.37
N GLU A 235 -25.24 8.99 8.24
CA GLU A 235 -25.83 9.60 7.04
C GLU A 235 -26.69 8.60 6.25
N VAL A 236 -27.77 9.09 5.65
CA VAL A 236 -28.59 8.34 4.69
C VAL A 236 -28.90 9.22 3.49
N GLY A 237 -28.61 8.72 2.29
CA GLY A 237 -28.99 9.34 1.03
C GLY A 237 -29.67 8.30 0.11
N ALA A 238 -30.88 8.56 -0.33
CA ALA A 238 -31.60 7.75 -1.30
C ALA A 238 -32.13 8.65 -2.43
N LYS A 239 -31.48 8.59 -3.61
CA LYS A 239 -31.84 9.45 -4.75
C LYS A 239 -33.26 9.18 -5.24
N GLY A 240 -33.71 7.92 -5.19
CA GLY A 240 -35.07 7.50 -5.52
C GLY A 240 -36.06 7.61 -4.33
N GLY A 241 -35.62 8.14 -3.20
CA GLY A 241 -36.40 8.26 -1.97
C GLY A 241 -36.53 6.95 -1.20
N CYS A 242 -37.23 7.05 -0.04
CA CYS A 242 -37.56 5.90 0.82
C CYS A 242 -38.95 5.39 0.55
N VAL A 243 -39.16 4.07 0.65
CA VAL A 243 -40.44 3.39 0.45
C VAL A 243 -40.61 2.24 1.44
N THR A 244 -41.87 1.88 1.73
CA THR A 244 -42.21 0.65 2.46
C THR A 244 -42.54 -0.53 1.54
N ASN A 245 -42.71 -0.25 0.24
CA ASN A 245 -42.84 -1.24 -0.82
C ASN A 245 -42.11 -0.71 -2.06
N ILE A 246 -41.28 -1.53 -2.70
CA ILE A 246 -40.43 -1.12 -3.82
C ILE A 246 -41.21 -0.58 -5.02
N SER A 247 -42.46 -0.99 -5.20
CA SER A 247 -43.36 -0.53 -6.28
C SER A 247 -43.90 0.90 -6.06
N ASN A 248 -43.82 1.43 -4.85
CA ASN A 248 -44.34 2.75 -4.52
C ASN A 248 -43.40 3.86 -5.06
N ALA A 249 -43.97 5.05 -5.23
CA ALA A 249 -43.19 6.27 -5.45
C ALA A 249 -42.36 6.59 -4.20
N GLY A 250 -41.10 6.97 -4.38
CA GLY A 250 -40.22 7.33 -3.27
C GLY A 250 -40.62 8.67 -2.65
N THR A 251 -40.48 8.75 -1.32
CA THR A 251 -40.67 9.97 -0.54
C THR A 251 -39.43 10.25 0.30
N THR A 252 -39.38 11.40 0.96
CA THR A 252 -38.29 11.73 1.89
C THR A 252 -38.21 10.68 2.99
N CYS A 253 -37.01 10.17 3.24
CA CYS A 253 -36.75 9.18 4.28
C CYS A 253 -37.12 9.75 5.68
N SER A 254 -37.81 8.96 6.48
CA SER A 254 -38.22 9.37 7.84
C SER A 254 -38.22 8.21 8.83
N ALA A 255 -38.05 8.53 10.10
CA ALA A 255 -38.11 7.55 11.19
C ALA A 255 -39.52 6.97 11.35
N SER A 256 -40.55 7.83 11.27
CA SER A 256 -41.94 7.43 11.51
C SER A 256 -42.53 6.51 10.45
N THR A 257 -42.23 6.79 9.17
CA THR A 257 -42.83 6.06 8.05
C THR A 257 -41.92 4.92 7.59
N HIS A 258 -40.61 5.15 7.52
CA HIS A 258 -39.66 4.24 6.89
C HIS A 258 -38.73 3.55 7.88
N ARG A 259 -38.77 3.88 9.18
CA ARG A 259 -37.81 3.40 10.21
C ARG A 259 -36.35 3.65 9.81
N VAL A 260 -36.12 4.84 9.25
CA VAL A 260 -34.79 5.35 8.91
C VAL A 260 -34.39 6.39 9.95
N TYR A 261 -33.51 5.99 10.85
CA TYR A 261 -32.96 6.84 11.91
C TYR A 261 -31.54 7.26 11.48
N THR A 262 -31.38 8.54 11.16
CA THR A 262 -30.11 9.10 10.71
C THR A 262 -29.86 10.46 11.34
N ARG A 263 -28.58 10.82 11.55
CA ARG A 263 -28.19 12.17 11.98
C ARG A 263 -28.31 13.17 10.84
N LYS A 264 -28.06 12.71 9.58
CA LYS A 264 -28.10 13.58 8.41
C LYS A 264 -28.73 12.87 7.21
N LEU A 265 -29.67 13.55 6.57
CA LEU A 265 -30.20 13.14 5.26
C LEU A 265 -29.42 13.85 4.16
N ILE A 266 -28.95 13.07 3.17
CA ILE A 266 -28.29 13.56 1.97
C ILE A 266 -29.33 13.65 0.85
N THR A 267 -29.63 14.86 0.38
CA THR A 267 -30.61 15.11 -0.69
C THR A 267 -30.09 14.76 -2.08
N ALA A 268 -28.77 14.92 -2.29
CA ALA A 268 -28.07 14.57 -3.53
C ALA A 268 -26.91 13.64 -3.20
N PRO A 269 -27.16 12.32 -3.04
CA PRO A 269 -26.12 11.38 -2.69
C PRO A 269 -25.06 11.32 -3.80
N PRO A 270 -23.75 11.35 -3.44
CA PRO A 270 -22.66 11.31 -4.42
C PRO A 270 -22.67 10.00 -5.18
N GLU A 271 -22.23 10.04 -6.43
CA GLU A 271 -21.95 8.83 -7.20
C GLU A 271 -20.53 8.34 -6.86
N VAL A 272 -20.41 7.05 -6.59
CA VAL A 272 -19.14 6.36 -6.38
C VAL A 272 -18.91 5.45 -7.58
N THR A 273 -17.83 5.70 -8.30
CA THR A 273 -17.42 4.84 -9.41
C THR A 273 -16.54 3.71 -8.87
N PRO A 274 -16.89 2.44 -9.09
CA PRO A 274 -16.03 1.34 -8.72
C PRO A 274 -14.73 1.40 -9.53
N PRO A 275 -13.57 1.07 -8.94
CA PRO A 275 -12.34 0.98 -9.70
C PRO A 275 -12.41 -0.21 -10.67
N GLU A 276 -11.75 -0.07 -11.83
CA GLU A 276 -11.64 -1.16 -12.79
C GLU A 276 -10.35 -1.95 -12.54
N PRO A 277 -10.43 -3.30 -12.44
CA PRO A 277 -9.25 -4.14 -12.32
C PRO A 277 -8.46 -4.20 -13.62
N SER A 278 -7.16 -3.94 -13.57
CA SER A 278 -6.26 -4.00 -14.73
C SER A 278 -5.81 -5.45 -15.00
N TRP A 279 -6.73 -6.33 -15.40
CA TRP A 279 -6.51 -7.78 -15.59
C TRP A 279 -5.38 -8.09 -16.56
N ASP A 280 -5.42 -7.47 -17.74
CA ASP A 280 -4.45 -7.75 -18.81
C ASP A 280 -3.05 -7.29 -18.39
N TYR A 281 -2.93 -6.14 -17.75
CA TYR A 281 -1.69 -5.64 -17.21
C TYR A 281 -1.07 -6.64 -16.21
N TRP A 282 -1.83 -7.09 -15.21
CA TRP A 282 -1.31 -8.03 -14.21
C TRP A 282 -1.04 -9.42 -14.78
N TYR A 283 -1.83 -9.85 -15.76
CA TYR A 283 -1.57 -11.10 -16.49
C TYR A 283 -0.26 -11.01 -17.28
N GLU A 284 -0.06 -9.93 -18.03
CA GLU A 284 1.17 -9.71 -18.80
C GLU A 284 2.39 -9.60 -17.87
N LYS A 285 2.26 -8.92 -16.75
CA LYS A 285 3.32 -8.84 -15.74
C LYS A 285 3.63 -10.20 -15.11
N ALA A 286 2.63 -11.04 -14.89
CA ALA A 286 2.81 -12.39 -14.37
C ALA A 286 3.35 -13.40 -15.42
N ASN A 287 3.34 -13.07 -16.69
CA ASN A 287 3.53 -14.01 -17.79
C ASN A 287 4.71 -13.70 -18.75
N PRO A 288 5.76 -12.96 -18.41
CA PRO A 288 6.90 -12.76 -19.28
C PRO A 288 7.86 -13.95 -19.20
N GLY A 289 8.09 -14.62 -20.32
CA GLY A 289 9.08 -15.68 -20.44
C GLY A 289 8.57 -17.10 -20.15
N PRO A 290 9.47 -18.08 -19.93
CA PRO A 290 9.07 -19.46 -19.66
C PRO A 290 8.25 -19.50 -18.38
N LYS A 291 6.99 -19.90 -18.52
CA LYS A 291 6.03 -20.02 -17.41
C LYS A 291 6.54 -21.01 -16.37
N HIS A 292 6.87 -20.51 -15.21
CA HIS A 292 7.12 -21.35 -14.04
C HIS A 292 5.92 -21.23 -13.10
N PRO A 293 4.85 -22.03 -13.31
CA PRO A 293 3.69 -21.96 -12.46
C PRO A 293 4.08 -22.30 -11.03
N CYS A 294 3.83 -21.39 -10.11
CA CYS A 294 3.86 -21.73 -8.71
C CYS A 294 2.61 -22.54 -8.37
N ASN A 295 2.80 -23.84 -8.16
CA ASN A 295 1.77 -24.67 -7.60
C ASN A 295 2.02 -24.74 -6.08
N PRO A 296 1.07 -24.31 -5.23
CA PRO A 296 1.20 -24.45 -3.77
C PRO A 296 1.48 -25.87 -3.29
N VAL A 297 1.12 -26.89 -4.08
CA VAL A 297 1.36 -28.30 -3.77
C VAL A 297 2.77 -28.77 -4.15
N SER A 298 3.46 -28.06 -5.05
CA SER A 298 4.81 -28.42 -5.53
C SER A 298 5.79 -27.25 -5.40
N ALA A 299 5.97 -26.74 -4.20
CA ALA A 299 6.75 -25.56 -3.85
C ALA A 299 8.09 -25.40 -4.60
N THR A 300 8.06 -24.79 -5.79
CA THR A 300 9.26 -24.34 -6.51
C THR A 300 9.27 -22.83 -6.53
N PRO A 301 10.35 -22.17 -6.09
CA PRO A 301 10.49 -20.72 -6.20
C PRO A 301 10.33 -20.30 -7.66
N VAL A 302 9.49 -19.31 -7.92
CA VAL A 302 9.34 -18.71 -9.24
C VAL A 302 10.14 -17.43 -9.30
N LEU A 303 11.02 -17.31 -10.29
CA LEU A 303 11.65 -16.06 -10.65
C LEU A 303 10.68 -15.31 -11.56
N ASP A 304 10.26 -14.13 -11.12
CA ASP A 304 9.45 -13.22 -11.90
C ASP A 304 10.25 -11.93 -12.13
N ASN A 305 10.33 -11.50 -13.37
CA ASN A 305 11.08 -10.30 -13.73
C ASN A 305 10.31 -9.00 -13.50
N ASP A 306 8.99 -9.08 -13.28
CA ASP A 306 8.09 -7.92 -13.36
C ASP A 306 7.23 -7.65 -12.10
N GLY A 307 7.49 -8.27 -11.00
CA GLY A 307 6.84 -7.92 -9.73
C GLY A 307 5.51 -8.61 -9.44
N VAL A 308 5.14 -9.66 -10.17
CA VAL A 308 3.90 -10.41 -9.94
C VAL A 308 4.19 -11.90 -9.82
N LEU A 309 3.68 -12.54 -8.78
CA LEU A 309 3.75 -13.98 -8.63
C LEU A 309 2.63 -14.65 -9.43
N LEU A 310 3.00 -15.52 -10.36
CA LEU A 310 2.04 -16.40 -11.03
C LEU A 310 1.87 -17.71 -10.26
N ALA A 311 0.67 -18.01 -9.83
CA ALA A 311 0.30 -19.31 -9.30
C ALA A 311 -0.75 -19.95 -10.22
N THR A 312 -0.55 -21.20 -10.60
CA THR A 312 -1.51 -21.93 -11.45
C THR A 312 -2.02 -23.18 -10.75
N GLY A 313 -3.30 -23.44 -10.89
CA GLY A 313 -3.92 -24.72 -10.52
C GLY A 313 -4.15 -25.53 -11.78
N ASN A 314 -3.29 -26.42 -12.18
CA ASN A 314 -3.47 -27.42 -13.25
C ASN A 314 -4.32 -27.01 -14.47
N GLY A 315 -4.10 -25.81 -15.01
CA GLY A 315 -4.82 -25.25 -16.15
C GLY A 315 -5.95 -24.28 -15.78
N SER A 316 -6.56 -23.64 -16.77
CA SER A 316 -7.53 -22.56 -16.65
C SER A 316 -8.82 -22.85 -15.86
N ALA A 317 -9.05 -24.11 -15.47
CA ALA A 317 -10.15 -24.56 -14.62
C ALA A 317 -9.67 -25.19 -13.30
N GLY A 318 -8.35 -25.16 -13.02
CA GLY A 318 -7.77 -25.76 -11.81
C GLY A 318 -8.15 -25.01 -10.55
N THR A 319 -8.16 -25.72 -9.44
CA THR A 319 -8.44 -25.16 -8.11
C THR A 319 -7.20 -25.25 -7.24
N ILE A 320 -6.81 -24.14 -6.65
CA ILE A 320 -5.74 -24.05 -5.67
C ILE A 320 -6.36 -23.97 -4.27
N ASN A 321 -6.03 -24.92 -3.41
CA ASN A 321 -6.33 -24.83 -1.99
C ASN A 321 -5.19 -24.05 -1.29
N LEU A 322 -5.49 -22.89 -0.72
CA LEU A 322 -4.49 -22.08 -0.01
C LEU A 322 -4.10 -22.66 1.35
N THR A 323 -4.87 -23.58 1.89
CA THR A 323 -4.67 -24.13 3.24
C THR A 323 -4.68 -25.67 3.24
N PRO A 324 -3.82 -26.31 2.42
CA PRO A 324 -3.77 -27.76 2.34
C PRO A 324 -3.22 -28.39 3.63
N SER A 325 -3.27 -29.71 3.72
CA SER A 325 -2.70 -30.47 4.86
C SER A 325 -1.17 -30.44 4.91
N THR A 326 -0.51 -30.01 3.84
CA THR A 326 0.95 -29.88 3.74
C THR A 326 1.35 -28.41 3.64
N SER A 327 2.48 -28.05 4.26
CA SER A 327 3.04 -26.69 4.12
C SER A 327 3.66 -26.51 2.75
N TYR A 328 3.62 -25.27 2.23
CA TYR A 328 4.29 -24.88 0.99
C TYR A 328 4.85 -23.46 1.09
N SER A 329 5.80 -23.14 0.21
CA SER A 329 6.34 -21.79 0.07
C SER A 329 6.49 -21.46 -1.42
N CYS A 330 5.87 -20.36 -1.83
CA CYS A 330 5.87 -19.87 -3.16
C CYS A 330 6.27 -18.40 -3.12
N ILE A 331 7.45 -18.09 -3.63
CA ILE A 331 8.03 -16.75 -3.56
C ILE A 331 8.49 -16.35 -4.96
N GLY A 332 7.87 -15.32 -5.50
CA GLY A 332 8.32 -14.63 -6.71
C GLY A 332 9.43 -13.65 -6.36
N LYS A 333 10.49 -13.66 -7.16
CA LYS A 333 11.60 -12.72 -7.01
C LYS A 333 11.85 -12.02 -8.34
N ASP A 334 12.20 -10.74 -8.27
CA ASP A 334 12.67 -10.01 -9.44
C ASP A 334 14.11 -10.38 -9.83
N ALA A 335 14.62 -9.75 -10.89
CA ALA A 335 15.97 -9.96 -11.37
C ALA A 335 17.07 -9.64 -10.35
N TRP A 336 16.75 -8.86 -9.31
CA TRP A 336 17.65 -8.48 -8.23
C TRP A 336 17.48 -9.34 -6.97
N GLY A 337 16.64 -10.38 -7.02
CA GLY A 337 16.40 -11.30 -5.92
C GLY A 337 15.45 -10.78 -4.82
N ARG A 338 14.75 -9.65 -5.06
CA ARG A 338 13.76 -9.10 -4.12
C ARG A 338 12.44 -9.87 -4.24
N THR A 339 11.78 -10.07 -3.11
CA THR A 339 10.43 -10.68 -3.10
C THR A 339 9.43 -9.68 -3.65
N VAL A 340 8.81 -10.02 -4.77
CA VAL A 340 7.79 -9.21 -5.46
C VAL A 340 6.38 -9.72 -5.23
N GLY A 341 6.26 -11.01 -4.94
CA GLY A 341 5.03 -11.64 -4.52
C GLY A 341 5.34 -12.89 -3.69
N GLN A 342 4.53 -13.13 -2.68
CA GLN A 342 4.67 -14.32 -1.84
C GLN A 342 3.32 -14.87 -1.46
N ILE A 343 3.19 -16.19 -1.55
CA ILE A 343 2.11 -16.96 -0.96
C ILE A 343 2.70 -18.24 -0.37
N SER A 344 2.69 -18.35 0.94
CA SER A 344 3.31 -19.46 1.67
C SER A 344 2.39 -19.90 2.80
N TRP A 345 2.24 -21.20 2.96
CA TRP A 345 1.38 -21.79 3.98
C TRP A 345 2.18 -22.64 4.96
N ASN A 346 2.01 -22.37 6.23
CA ASN A 346 2.52 -23.22 7.31
C ASN A 346 1.34 -23.96 7.96
N ASN A 347 1.23 -25.25 7.66
CA ASN A 347 0.14 -26.07 8.18
C ASN A 347 0.22 -26.32 9.70
N THR A 348 1.40 -26.25 10.32
CA THR A 348 1.55 -26.42 11.78
C THR A 348 0.99 -25.22 12.54
N THR A 349 1.33 -24.01 12.11
CA THR A 349 0.87 -22.76 12.75
C THR A 349 -0.46 -22.25 12.19
N LYS A 350 -0.99 -22.89 11.12
CA LYS A 350 -2.14 -22.43 10.36
C LYS A 350 -2.00 -20.98 9.91
N THR A 351 -0.82 -20.66 9.35
CA THR A 351 -0.46 -19.29 8.92
C THR A 351 -0.18 -19.24 7.43
N LEU A 352 -0.89 -18.36 6.75
CA LEU A 352 -0.70 -17.99 5.35
C LEU A 352 0.08 -16.69 5.28
N THR A 353 1.29 -16.70 4.74
CA THR A 353 2.08 -15.49 4.51
C THR A 353 1.85 -15.01 3.09
N VAL A 354 1.51 -13.74 2.95
CA VAL A 354 1.21 -13.10 1.66
C VAL A 354 1.96 -11.78 1.51
N ALA A 355 2.40 -11.46 0.30
CA ALA A 355 3.02 -10.17 0.00
C ALA A 355 2.85 -9.82 -1.49
N GLY A 356 2.73 -8.53 -1.79
CA GLY A 356 2.73 -7.99 -3.15
C GLY A 356 1.48 -8.32 -3.97
N THR A 357 1.63 -8.32 -5.28
CA THR A 357 0.55 -8.70 -6.21
C THR A 357 0.73 -10.14 -6.66
N ILE A 358 -0.34 -10.92 -6.58
CA ILE A 358 -0.32 -12.35 -6.91
C ILE A 358 -1.41 -12.61 -7.96
N TYR A 359 -1.03 -13.10 -9.13
CA TYR A 359 -1.96 -13.52 -10.17
C TYR A 359 -2.15 -15.04 -10.12
N ILE A 360 -3.39 -15.49 -10.01
CA ILE A 360 -3.75 -16.91 -9.91
C ILE A 360 -4.64 -17.25 -11.09
N ASP A 361 -4.12 -18.08 -12.01
CA ASP A 361 -4.92 -18.61 -13.10
C ASP A 361 -5.70 -19.85 -12.62
N GLY A 362 -6.95 -19.64 -12.23
CA GLY A 362 -7.82 -20.67 -11.71
C GLY A 362 -8.70 -20.23 -10.55
N ASN A 363 -9.33 -21.23 -9.91
CA ASN A 363 -10.13 -21.04 -8.71
C ASN A 363 -9.26 -21.13 -7.46
N VAL A 364 -9.67 -20.45 -6.41
CA VAL A 364 -9.03 -20.52 -5.10
C VAL A 364 -10.03 -21.00 -4.05
N THR A 365 -9.59 -21.96 -3.23
CA THR A 365 -10.39 -22.47 -2.11
C THR A 365 -9.62 -22.37 -0.79
N ILE A 366 -10.38 -22.24 0.29
CA ILE A 366 -9.95 -22.46 1.68
C ILE A 366 -10.94 -23.45 2.27
N GLU A 367 -10.48 -24.66 2.56
CA GLU A 367 -11.35 -25.80 2.87
C GLU A 367 -11.14 -26.39 4.27
N ASN A 368 -10.04 -26.04 4.94
CA ASN A 368 -9.79 -26.55 6.29
C ASN A 368 -10.75 -25.86 7.29
N GLN A 369 -11.42 -26.64 8.09
CA GLN A 369 -12.30 -26.16 9.16
C GLN A 369 -11.46 -25.66 10.35
N ALA A 370 -10.68 -24.61 10.15
CA ALA A 370 -9.76 -24.06 11.13
C ALA A 370 -9.77 -22.52 11.11
N ALA A 371 -9.32 -21.93 12.20
CA ALA A 371 -9.00 -20.53 12.24
C ALA A 371 -7.58 -20.33 11.67
N ASN A 372 -7.50 -19.92 10.40
CA ASN A 372 -6.25 -19.61 9.74
C ASN A 372 -5.89 -18.15 9.99
N LEU A 373 -4.61 -17.87 10.21
CA LEU A 373 -4.06 -16.52 10.26
C LEU A 373 -3.44 -16.20 8.89
N TYR A 374 -3.66 -15.04 8.35
CA TYR A 374 -2.77 -14.52 7.32
C TYR A 374 -1.93 -13.37 7.85
N VAL A 375 -0.72 -13.23 7.34
CA VAL A 375 0.24 -12.18 7.69
C VAL A 375 0.78 -11.53 6.42
N GLY A 376 1.02 -10.21 6.50
CA GLY A 376 1.44 -9.39 5.37
C GLY A 376 0.27 -8.78 4.61
N SER A 377 0.59 -8.09 3.51
CA SER A 377 -0.40 -7.38 2.68
C SER A 377 -0.22 -7.75 1.21
N ALA A 378 -1.33 -8.14 0.56
CA ALA A 378 -1.30 -8.59 -0.83
C ALA A 378 -2.63 -8.35 -1.54
N THR A 379 -2.55 -8.25 -2.87
CA THR A 379 -3.70 -8.33 -3.77
C THR A 379 -3.63 -9.61 -4.59
N LEU A 380 -4.66 -10.44 -4.52
CA LEU A 380 -4.80 -11.66 -5.31
C LEU A 380 -5.74 -11.44 -6.48
N TYR A 381 -5.26 -11.58 -7.70
CA TYR A 381 -6.07 -11.62 -8.92
C TYR A 381 -6.40 -13.06 -9.29
N LEU A 382 -7.69 -13.41 -9.37
CA LEU A 382 -8.17 -14.76 -9.69
C LEU A 382 -8.91 -14.74 -11.01
N THR A 383 -8.49 -15.55 -11.98
CA THR A 383 -9.26 -15.75 -13.21
C THR A 383 -10.55 -16.54 -12.94
N GLY A 384 -10.56 -17.36 -11.90
CA GLY A 384 -11.67 -18.14 -11.41
C GLY A 384 -12.42 -17.50 -10.25
N VAL A 385 -12.97 -18.35 -9.39
CA VAL A 385 -13.76 -17.99 -8.21
C VAL A 385 -12.94 -18.13 -6.93
N PHE A 386 -13.30 -17.35 -5.92
CA PHE A 386 -12.83 -17.55 -4.56
C PHE A 386 -13.90 -18.23 -3.72
N ARG A 387 -13.55 -19.30 -3.04
CA ARG A 387 -14.48 -20.08 -2.23
C ARG A 387 -13.92 -20.38 -0.84
N MET A 388 -14.69 -20.12 0.19
CA MET A 388 -14.42 -20.61 1.54
C MET A 388 -15.48 -21.64 1.91
N SER A 389 -15.04 -22.89 2.11
CA SER A 389 -15.91 -24.05 2.42
C SER A 389 -15.57 -24.65 3.78
N GLY A 390 -16.60 -25.28 4.37
CA GLY A 390 -16.49 -25.87 5.72
C GLY A 390 -16.97 -24.91 6.82
N GLY A 391 -17.95 -25.37 7.60
CA GLY A 391 -18.74 -24.58 8.54
C GLY A 391 -18.00 -23.95 9.72
N SER A 392 -16.67 -24.00 9.75
CA SER A 392 -15.86 -23.33 10.77
C SER A 392 -14.56 -22.75 10.20
N THR A 393 -14.53 -22.55 8.89
CA THR A 393 -13.37 -21.97 8.21
C THR A 393 -13.24 -20.49 8.52
N ARG A 394 -12.06 -20.09 8.96
CA ARG A 394 -11.70 -18.71 9.25
C ARG A 394 -10.46 -18.32 8.45
N LEU A 395 -10.42 -17.11 7.95
CA LEU A 395 -9.21 -16.49 7.43
C LEU A 395 -9.08 -15.09 8.03
N CYS A 396 -8.24 -14.97 9.03
CA CYS A 396 -8.14 -13.81 9.90
C CYS A 396 -6.82 -13.05 9.67
N GLY A 397 -6.86 -11.74 9.56
CA GLY A 397 -5.68 -10.88 9.71
C GLY A 397 -5.23 -10.79 11.18
N LYS A 398 -6.18 -11.04 12.11
CA LYS A 398 -5.92 -11.12 13.55
C LYS A 398 -6.79 -12.21 14.15
N ARG A 399 -6.21 -13.09 14.99
CA ARG A 399 -6.97 -14.07 15.78
C ARG A 399 -7.24 -13.57 17.18
N THR A 400 -8.32 -14.03 17.79
CA THR A 400 -8.57 -13.88 19.22
C THR A 400 -7.47 -14.54 20.04
N ALA A 401 -7.38 -14.22 21.32
CA ALA A 401 -6.40 -14.83 22.23
C ALA A 401 -6.57 -16.36 22.36
N SER A 402 -7.80 -16.87 22.22
CA SER A 402 -8.08 -18.32 22.15
C SER A 402 -7.60 -18.98 20.85
N GLY A 403 -7.35 -18.20 19.81
CA GLY A 403 -6.95 -18.68 18.48
C GLY A 403 -8.07 -19.33 17.68
N SER A 404 -9.33 -19.32 18.16
CA SER A 404 -10.46 -20.02 17.53
C SER A 404 -11.21 -19.19 16.50
N ASP A 405 -11.16 -17.88 16.59
CA ASP A 405 -11.95 -16.95 15.78
C ASP A 405 -11.14 -15.73 15.34
N CYS A 406 -11.69 -14.96 14.40
CA CYS A 406 -11.13 -13.67 14.03
C CYS A 406 -11.38 -12.63 15.12
N ASP A 407 -10.36 -11.82 15.43
CA ASP A 407 -10.48 -10.70 16.38
C ASP A 407 -10.96 -9.44 15.65
N PHE A 408 -12.27 -9.27 15.59
CA PHE A 408 -12.92 -8.14 14.93
C PHE A 408 -12.79 -6.80 15.68
N THR A 409 -12.13 -6.78 16.82
CA THR A 409 -11.91 -5.56 17.60
C THR A 409 -10.52 -4.98 17.43
N ASN A 410 -9.51 -5.87 17.23
CA ASN A 410 -8.10 -5.48 17.23
C ASN A 410 -7.39 -5.74 15.89
N TRP A 411 -8.13 -6.04 14.83
CA TRP A 411 -7.53 -6.13 13.48
C TRP A 411 -7.16 -4.74 12.97
N LYS A 412 -5.99 -4.65 12.34
CA LYS A 412 -5.42 -3.41 11.78
C LYS A 412 -5.15 -3.60 10.29
N PRO A 413 -6.08 -3.21 9.40
CA PRO A 413 -5.92 -3.42 7.96
C PRO A 413 -4.75 -2.65 7.35
N ASN A 414 -4.32 -1.54 7.96
CA ASN A 414 -3.14 -0.80 7.49
C ASN A 414 -1.80 -1.54 7.74
N GLU A 415 -1.81 -2.56 8.59
CA GLU A 415 -0.63 -3.42 8.85
C GLU A 415 -0.74 -4.76 8.11
N VAL A 416 -1.95 -5.31 8.03
CA VAL A 416 -2.23 -6.65 7.48
C VAL A 416 -3.52 -6.62 6.69
N LEU A 417 -3.44 -6.66 5.35
CA LEU A 417 -4.61 -6.58 4.48
C LEU A 417 -4.49 -7.51 3.26
N LEU A 418 -5.47 -8.36 3.08
CA LEU A 418 -5.64 -9.21 1.92
C LEU A 418 -6.82 -8.73 1.08
N ILE A 419 -6.55 -8.34 -0.17
CA ILE A 419 -7.57 -8.00 -1.17
C ILE A 419 -7.66 -9.13 -2.19
N ILE A 420 -8.86 -9.61 -2.46
CA ILE A 420 -9.12 -10.69 -3.42
C ILE A 420 -10.00 -10.15 -4.55
N ILE A 421 -9.50 -10.28 -5.77
CA ILE A 421 -10.15 -9.81 -6.99
C ILE A 421 -10.50 -11.03 -7.84
N ALA A 422 -11.79 -11.36 -7.93
CA ALA A 422 -12.27 -12.55 -8.62
C ALA A 422 -13.14 -12.20 -9.81
N ARG A 423 -12.81 -12.75 -11.01
CA ARG A 423 -13.61 -12.52 -12.21
C ARG A 423 -14.41 -13.74 -12.67
N GLY A 424 -14.15 -14.91 -12.12
CA GLY A 424 -14.84 -16.15 -12.47
C GLY A 424 -16.32 -16.18 -12.06
N ASN A 425 -17.01 -17.22 -12.49
CA ASN A 425 -18.39 -17.50 -12.13
C ASN A 425 -18.52 -18.99 -11.82
N ASP A 426 -19.13 -19.32 -10.68
CA ASP A 426 -19.31 -20.71 -10.21
C ASP A 426 -20.50 -21.44 -10.85
N GLY A 427 -21.09 -20.88 -11.90
CA GLY A 427 -22.32 -21.40 -12.52
C GLY A 427 -23.62 -20.92 -11.85
N SER A 428 -23.55 -20.48 -10.60
CA SER A 428 -24.67 -19.85 -9.87
C SER A 428 -24.58 -18.32 -9.86
N GLY A 429 -23.59 -17.76 -10.56
CA GLY A 429 -23.37 -16.32 -10.66
C GLY A 429 -22.50 -15.75 -9.55
N ASN A 430 -21.77 -16.55 -8.78
CA ASN A 430 -20.90 -16.06 -7.73
C ASN A 430 -19.45 -16.04 -8.19
N SER A 431 -18.75 -14.92 -8.00
CA SER A 431 -17.29 -14.84 -8.09
C SER A 431 -16.61 -15.08 -6.75
N VAL A 432 -17.30 -14.73 -5.65
CA VAL A 432 -16.89 -15.02 -4.29
C VAL A 432 -18.03 -15.74 -3.57
N PHE A 433 -17.71 -16.86 -2.93
CA PHE A 433 -18.69 -17.67 -2.22
C PHE A 433 -18.19 -18.13 -0.86
N PHE A 434 -18.94 -17.82 0.18
CA PHE A 434 -18.77 -18.36 1.53
C PHE A 434 -19.84 -19.38 1.84
N GLN A 435 -19.43 -20.53 2.33
CA GLN A 435 -20.33 -21.45 2.98
C GLN A 435 -20.80 -20.90 4.34
N ASN A 436 -21.71 -21.60 5.01
CA ASN A 436 -22.24 -21.14 6.28
C ASN A 436 -21.16 -21.05 7.39
N SER A 437 -21.31 -20.09 8.29
CA SER A 437 -20.48 -19.90 9.48
C SER A 437 -18.99 -19.61 9.21
N VAL A 438 -18.68 -19.02 8.09
CA VAL A 438 -17.32 -18.59 7.71
C VAL A 438 -17.01 -17.21 8.29
N GLN A 439 -15.74 -16.98 8.67
CA GLN A 439 -15.26 -15.66 9.07
C GLN A 439 -14.09 -15.23 8.18
N PHE A 440 -14.12 -13.98 7.74
CA PHE A 440 -13.07 -13.39 6.92
C PHE A 440 -12.79 -11.95 7.34
N GLN A 441 -11.50 -11.61 7.41
CA GLN A 441 -11.02 -10.23 7.52
C GLN A 441 -10.22 -9.91 6.26
N GLY A 442 -10.62 -8.88 5.50
CA GLY A 442 -10.00 -8.50 4.22
C GLY A 442 -11.04 -8.00 3.22
N GLY A 443 -10.58 -7.61 2.03
CA GLY A 443 -11.42 -7.02 1.01
C GLY A 443 -11.68 -7.92 -0.18
N PHE A 444 -12.81 -7.69 -0.85
CA PHE A 444 -13.18 -8.37 -2.08
C PHE A 444 -13.55 -7.39 -3.19
N MET A 445 -13.16 -7.75 -4.41
CA MET A 445 -13.76 -7.21 -5.60
C MET A 445 -14.17 -8.38 -6.52
N ALA A 446 -15.45 -8.46 -6.83
CA ALA A 446 -16.03 -9.52 -7.63
C ALA A 446 -16.65 -8.96 -8.90
N LYS A 447 -16.39 -9.62 -10.03
CA LYS A 447 -17.01 -9.24 -11.30
C LYS A 447 -18.52 -9.43 -11.28
N GLU A 448 -18.99 -10.54 -10.71
CA GLU A 448 -20.40 -10.88 -10.62
C GLU A 448 -20.91 -10.74 -9.18
N ALA A 449 -21.18 -11.80 -8.47
CA ALA A 449 -21.68 -11.72 -7.12
C ALA A 449 -20.69 -12.14 -6.03
N ILE A 450 -20.80 -11.48 -4.88
CA ILE A 450 -20.31 -11.96 -3.59
C ILE A 450 -21.50 -12.56 -2.86
N ASN A 451 -21.39 -13.83 -2.47
CA ASN A 451 -22.40 -14.53 -1.68
C ASN A 451 -21.81 -14.96 -0.33
N LEU A 452 -22.31 -14.40 0.75
CA LEU A 452 -21.94 -14.80 2.12
C LEU A 452 -23.04 -15.69 2.69
N GLY A 453 -22.70 -16.97 2.90
CA GLY A 453 -23.61 -17.97 3.47
C GLY A 453 -24.05 -17.67 4.90
N GLN A 454 -25.04 -18.39 5.38
CA GLN A 454 -25.69 -18.15 6.67
C GLN A 454 -24.70 -18.04 7.84
N THR A 455 -24.95 -17.13 8.77
CA THR A 455 -24.14 -16.88 9.97
C THR A 455 -22.67 -16.52 9.70
N SER A 456 -22.32 -16.19 8.46
CA SER A 456 -20.97 -15.76 8.11
C SER A 456 -20.70 -14.31 8.54
N ILE A 457 -19.44 -14.02 8.81
CA ILE A 457 -18.99 -12.69 9.25
C ILE A 457 -17.88 -12.22 8.31
N ASN A 458 -18.05 -11.02 7.75
CA ASN A 458 -16.99 -10.35 7.00
C ASN A 458 -16.64 -9.01 7.67
N GLU A 459 -15.35 -8.68 7.71
CA GLU A 459 -14.84 -7.38 8.08
C GLU A 459 -13.86 -6.92 6.99
N GLY A 460 -14.25 -5.91 6.25
CA GLY A 460 -13.50 -5.37 5.13
C GLY A 460 -14.39 -4.96 3.96
N PRO A 461 -13.83 -4.23 2.97
CA PRO A 461 -14.58 -3.74 1.84
C PRO A 461 -15.05 -4.87 0.92
N MET A 462 -16.20 -4.69 0.31
CA MET A 462 -16.75 -5.59 -0.69
C MET A 462 -17.25 -4.79 -1.89
N ILE A 463 -16.73 -5.06 -3.08
CA ILE A 463 -17.16 -4.42 -4.31
C ILE A 463 -17.63 -5.50 -5.27
N ALA A 464 -18.88 -5.45 -5.70
CA ALA A 464 -19.44 -6.43 -6.63
C ALA A 464 -20.61 -5.87 -7.44
N LYS A 465 -20.96 -6.52 -8.54
CA LYS A 465 -22.21 -6.26 -9.23
C LYS A 465 -23.41 -6.55 -8.31
N THR A 466 -23.36 -7.67 -7.59
CA THR A 466 -24.40 -8.07 -6.63
C THR A 466 -23.75 -8.56 -5.34
N ILE A 467 -24.29 -8.15 -4.19
CA ILE A 467 -23.91 -8.68 -2.89
C ILE A 467 -25.11 -9.37 -2.28
N ARG A 468 -24.96 -10.66 -1.99
CA ARG A 468 -25.97 -11.52 -1.38
C ARG A 468 -25.52 -11.88 0.03
N LEU A 469 -26.31 -11.53 1.01
CA LEU A 469 -26.09 -11.86 2.41
C LEU A 469 -27.20 -12.78 2.87
N GLU A 470 -26.86 -14.01 3.24
CA GLU A 470 -27.84 -14.99 3.71
C GLU A 470 -28.21 -14.76 5.19
N GLN A 471 -29.12 -15.56 5.70
CA GLN A 471 -29.66 -15.41 7.06
C GLN A 471 -28.59 -15.24 8.14
N SER A 472 -28.80 -14.27 9.02
CA SER A 472 -27.92 -13.98 10.17
C SER A 472 -26.48 -13.66 9.83
N THR A 473 -26.20 -13.32 8.58
CA THR A 473 -24.87 -12.80 8.15
C THR A 473 -24.61 -11.45 8.77
N ARG A 474 -23.38 -11.20 9.17
CA ARG A 474 -22.96 -9.92 9.71
C ARG A 474 -21.79 -9.34 8.93
N VAL A 475 -21.93 -8.09 8.52
CA VAL A 475 -20.83 -7.28 8.00
C VAL A 475 -20.38 -6.34 9.10
N LYS A 476 -19.17 -6.55 9.60
CA LYS A 476 -18.57 -5.80 10.71
C LYS A 476 -18.18 -4.38 10.30
N PRO A 477 -17.99 -3.47 11.27
CA PRO A 477 -17.50 -2.13 10.98
C PRO A 477 -16.26 -2.18 10.11
N LEU A 478 -16.25 -1.40 9.03
CA LEU A 478 -15.10 -1.28 8.16
C LEU A 478 -14.08 -0.36 8.82
N PRO A 479 -12.89 -0.87 9.18
CA PRO A 479 -11.83 0.00 9.67
C PRO A 479 -11.38 0.95 8.55
N TYR A 480 -10.95 2.14 8.93
CA TYR A 480 -10.39 3.08 7.95
C TYR A 480 -9.10 2.51 7.34
N ILE A 481 -9.08 2.42 6.01
CA ILE A 481 -7.95 1.88 5.25
C ILE A 481 -7.21 3.04 4.59
N ASP A 482 -6.05 3.39 5.15
CA ASP A 482 -5.16 4.41 4.60
C ASP A 482 -4.27 3.86 3.48
N THR A 483 -3.91 2.57 3.61
CA THR A 483 -2.93 1.92 2.77
C THR A 483 -3.51 0.66 2.14
N LEU A 484 -3.72 0.68 0.84
CA LEU A 484 -4.13 -0.50 0.07
C LEU A 484 -2.91 -1.30 -0.39
N PRO A 485 -2.98 -2.63 -0.46
CA PRO A 485 -1.89 -3.45 -0.98
C PRO A 485 -1.56 -3.12 -2.45
N PRO A 486 -0.29 -3.33 -2.87
CA PRO A 486 0.08 -3.20 -4.28
C PRO A 486 -0.84 -4.02 -5.20
N GLY A 487 -1.18 -3.46 -6.35
CA GLY A 487 -2.07 -4.11 -7.31
C GLY A 487 -3.56 -3.95 -7.02
N THR A 488 -3.97 -3.32 -5.93
CA THR A 488 -5.38 -3.05 -5.68
C THR A 488 -5.96 -2.14 -6.77
N PRO A 489 -7.12 -2.48 -7.36
CA PRO A 489 -7.76 -1.66 -8.40
C PRO A 489 -8.03 -0.24 -7.93
N GLY A 490 -7.77 0.72 -8.81
CA GLY A 490 -7.85 2.15 -8.49
C GLY A 490 -6.55 2.73 -7.94
N LEU A 491 -5.56 1.90 -7.61
CA LEU A 491 -4.17 2.32 -7.52
C LEU A 491 -3.58 2.33 -8.93
N ASP A 492 -2.83 3.35 -9.28
CA ASP A 492 -2.05 3.33 -10.51
C ASP A 492 -1.05 2.16 -10.43
N PRO A 493 -1.06 1.20 -11.37
CA PRO A 493 -0.09 0.11 -11.37
C PRO A 493 1.36 0.62 -11.46
N ASN A 494 1.56 1.85 -11.93
CA ASN A 494 2.84 2.53 -11.99
C ASN A 494 3.10 3.45 -10.78
N THR A 495 2.33 3.37 -9.69
CA THR A 495 2.62 4.13 -8.48
C THR A 495 3.89 3.61 -7.83
N TYR A 496 5.00 4.25 -8.15
CA TYR A 496 6.31 3.96 -7.58
C TYR A 496 6.38 4.47 -6.14
N ALA A 497 7.18 3.75 -5.35
CA ALA A 497 7.50 4.18 -4.00
C ALA A 497 8.16 5.58 -4.02
N GLN A 498 7.58 6.52 -3.32
CA GLN A 498 8.12 7.87 -3.19
C GLN A 498 9.14 7.91 -2.04
N PRO A 499 10.28 8.61 -2.21
CA PRO A 499 11.23 8.76 -1.13
C PRO A 499 10.64 9.63 -0.01
N THR A 500 10.80 9.18 1.23
CA THR A 500 10.48 10.00 2.40
C THR A 500 11.50 11.12 2.55
N LYS A 501 11.15 12.16 3.31
CA LYS A 501 12.07 13.26 3.62
C LYS A 501 13.38 12.71 4.18
N PRO A 502 14.55 13.09 3.63
CA PRO A 502 15.83 12.55 4.06
C PRO A 502 16.10 12.82 5.53
N LEU A 503 16.55 11.80 6.25
CA LEU A 503 17.07 11.94 7.62
C LEU A 503 18.58 12.18 7.52
N TYR A 504 19.01 13.40 7.78
CA TYR A 504 20.43 13.75 7.78
C TYR A 504 21.10 13.22 9.05
N THR A 505 22.11 12.41 8.88
CA THR A 505 23.08 12.10 9.94
C THR A 505 24.39 12.78 9.55
N GLY A 506 24.60 14.00 10.01
CA GLY A 506 25.86 14.70 9.80
C GLY A 506 26.93 14.16 10.73
N SER A 507 28.03 13.64 10.17
CA SER A 507 29.30 13.57 10.88
C SER A 507 30.14 14.77 10.43
N GLY A 508 30.35 15.71 11.34
CA GLY A 508 31.19 16.86 11.13
C GLY A 508 32.68 16.48 10.97
#